data_a11aeef7c9629592ae58b4be1556b62f
#
_entry.id   a11aeef7c9629592ae58b4be1556b62f
#
_cell.length_a   1.000
_cell.length_b   1.000
_cell.length_c   1.000
_cell.angle_alpha   90.00
_cell.angle_beta   90.00
_cell.angle_gamma   90.00
#
_symmetry.space_group_name_H-M   'P 1'
#
loop_
_entity.id
_entity.type
_entity.pdbx_description
1 polymer ?
#
loop_
_entity_poly.entity_id
_entity_poly.type
_entity_poly.pdbx_seq_one_letter_code
_entity_poly.pdbx_strand_id
1 'polypeptide(L)'
;MKPIKRILAGMAAAASLLALSGCSSQGLDPNHLLVAHSHNENHPVNVGMTTLCDEVSEKTQYTFSIYPNGQLGGNEEMIQMVKAGVLDIAKVSSSSLEQFNPAYAIFSLPYTFQSTEHYFRTMRESEAVQEIFRSTYDDGFIAIGWFDSGARSIYTTKDGPCETPEDLHGLKIRTQGSPTSIEMINNMGGAATPMSSGEVYTSLQQGIIDGAENNETVLVDDGHGEVAKSYTYTQHQYTPDIVIVSVETWESMSGADQQAVLDAMDDAWEAHEEKWLEIVDRNIEGAREMGVQFYTIDKTPFIEAVASQQQEFCAASKDNARYFADFLSYVD
;
A
#
# COMPACT_ATOMS: atom_id res chain seq x y z
N MET A 1 36.76 65.59 -7.48
CA MET A 1 36.85 64.35 -6.75
C MET A 1 35.54 63.58 -6.78
N LYS A 2 35.15 63.01 -7.91
CA LYS A 2 33.94 62.12 -8.00
C LYS A 2 33.90 61.29 -9.29
N PRO A 3 34.87 60.41 -9.61
CA PRO A 3 34.53 59.23 -10.44
C PRO A 3 34.93 57.87 -9.90
N ILE A 4 35.72 57.79 -8.79
CA ILE A 4 36.32 56.50 -8.34
C ILE A 4 35.31 55.58 -7.62
N LYS A 5 34.23 56.12 -7.03
CA LYS A 5 33.20 55.33 -6.31
C LYS A 5 32.23 54.51 -7.21
N ARG A 6 32.15 54.80 -8.50
CA ARG A 6 31.24 54.10 -9.44
C ARG A 6 31.87 52.86 -10.09
N ILE A 7 33.20 52.77 -10.10
CA ILE A 7 33.91 51.63 -10.71
C ILE A 7 33.96 50.44 -9.74
N LEU A 8 34.03 50.67 -8.43
CA LEU A 8 34.03 49.61 -7.41
C LEU A 8 32.67 48.92 -7.22
N ALA A 9 31.57 49.64 -7.50
CA ALA A 9 30.22 49.04 -7.43
C ALA A 9 29.92 48.07 -8.60
N GLY A 10 30.51 48.32 -9.77
CA GLY A 10 30.36 47.46 -10.96
C GLY A 10 31.11 46.13 -10.87
N MET A 11 32.25 46.11 -10.19
CA MET A 11 33.07 44.86 -10.00
C MET A 11 32.50 43.95 -8.92
N ALA A 12 31.79 44.47 -7.91
CA ALA A 12 31.15 43.68 -6.88
C ALA A 12 29.87 42.96 -7.41
N ALA A 13 29.15 43.60 -8.36
CA ALA A 13 27.98 42.97 -8.99
C ALA A 13 28.32 41.88 -10.02
N ALA A 14 29.47 41.96 -10.69
CA ALA A 14 29.93 40.96 -11.62
C ALA A 14 30.52 39.69 -10.91
N ALA A 15 31.09 39.86 -9.70
CA ALA A 15 31.56 38.75 -8.89
C ALA A 15 30.44 37.94 -8.25
N SER A 16 29.28 38.54 -7.97
CA SER A 16 28.11 37.82 -7.39
C SER A 16 27.33 36.99 -8.42
N LEU A 17 27.44 37.31 -9.72
CA LEU A 17 26.81 36.51 -10.79
C LEU A 17 27.63 35.28 -11.20
N LEU A 18 28.93 35.23 -10.88
CA LEU A 18 29.80 34.07 -11.12
C LEU A 18 29.78 33.05 -9.98
N ALA A 19 29.22 33.41 -8.81
CA ALA A 19 29.08 32.49 -7.68
C ALA A 19 27.80 31.63 -7.73
N LEU A 20 26.84 31.92 -8.63
CA LEU A 20 25.62 31.15 -8.84
C LEU A 20 25.75 30.07 -9.93
N SER A 21 26.88 30.03 -10.64
CA SER A 21 27.14 28.99 -11.66
C SER A 21 27.94 27.80 -11.12
N GLY A 22 28.13 27.69 -9.82
CA GLY A 22 28.92 26.65 -9.16
C GLY A 22 28.13 25.57 -8.43
N CYS A 23 26.80 25.54 -8.55
CA CYS A 23 26.07 24.30 -8.34
C CYS A 23 26.14 23.51 -9.66
N SER A 24 27.32 22.89 -9.92
CA SER A 24 27.32 21.68 -10.72
C SER A 24 26.40 20.72 -9.97
N SER A 25 25.23 20.43 -10.54
CA SER A 25 24.55 19.19 -10.25
C SER A 25 25.65 18.11 -10.40
N GLN A 26 26.14 17.56 -9.32
CA GLN A 26 26.67 16.19 -9.38
C GLN A 26 25.49 15.44 -9.94
N GLY A 27 25.55 15.07 -11.22
CA GLY A 27 24.47 14.39 -11.89
C GLY A 27 24.18 13.15 -11.07
N LEU A 28 22.96 13.06 -10.57
CA LEU A 28 22.47 11.82 -10.01
C LEU A 28 22.69 10.79 -11.11
N ASP A 29 23.24 9.65 -10.76
CA ASP A 29 23.41 8.56 -11.71
C ASP A 29 22.00 8.21 -12.25
N PRO A 30 21.71 8.39 -13.55
CA PRO A 30 20.39 8.12 -14.09
C PRO A 30 19.98 6.65 -13.99
N ASN A 31 20.95 5.78 -13.71
CA ASN A 31 20.72 4.35 -13.50
C ASN A 31 20.57 3.99 -12.01
N HIS A 32 20.62 4.97 -11.10
CA HIS A 32 20.41 4.72 -9.67
C HIS A 32 18.98 5.08 -9.27
N LEU A 33 18.18 4.04 -8.98
CA LEU A 33 16.76 4.16 -8.73
C LEU A 33 16.45 4.14 -7.23
N LEU A 34 15.47 4.93 -6.81
CA LEU A 34 15.00 5.03 -5.45
C LEU A 34 13.76 4.16 -5.27
N VAL A 35 13.75 3.33 -4.23
CA VAL A 35 12.68 2.39 -3.92
C VAL A 35 12.21 2.61 -2.49
N ALA A 36 10.90 2.60 -2.23
CA ALA A 36 10.40 2.82 -0.88
C ALA A 36 9.18 1.96 -0.53
N HIS A 37 9.03 1.67 0.76
CA HIS A 37 7.84 1.04 1.34
C HIS A 37 7.69 1.38 2.84
N SER A 38 6.50 1.16 3.39
CA SER A 38 6.18 1.52 4.78
C SER A 38 6.49 0.42 5.82
N HIS A 39 6.82 -0.80 5.40
CA HIS A 39 7.07 -1.92 6.31
C HIS A 39 8.51 -1.96 6.83
N ASN A 40 8.71 -2.63 7.97
CA ASN A 40 10.03 -2.83 8.54
C ASN A 40 10.90 -3.81 7.72
N GLU A 41 12.21 -3.83 8.00
CA GLU A 41 13.19 -4.62 7.25
C GLU A 41 13.00 -6.14 7.36
N ASN A 42 12.28 -6.63 8.37
CA ASN A 42 12.01 -8.06 8.55
C ASN A 42 10.71 -8.52 7.88
N HIS A 43 9.90 -7.58 7.40
CA HIS A 43 8.62 -7.86 6.77
C HIS A 43 8.81 -8.53 5.40
N PRO A 44 7.91 -9.45 4.97
CA PRO A 44 7.97 -10.10 3.66
C PRO A 44 8.07 -9.14 2.48
N VAL A 45 7.39 -8.00 2.55
CA VAL A 45 7.51 -6.94 1.54
C VAL A 45 8.96 -6.48 1.35
N ASN A 46 9.75 -6.33 2.44
CA ASN A 46 11.14 -5.95 2.28
C ASN A 46 11.96 -7.05 1.59
N VAL A 47 11.65 -8.32 1.86
CA VAL A 47 12.27 -9.46 1.16
C VAL A 47 11.95 -9.39 -0.33
N GLY A 48 10.67 -9.29 -0.71
CA GLY A 48 10.27 -9.18 -2.10
C GLY A 48 10.87 -7.97 -2.81
N MET A 49 10.83 -6.78 -2.20
CA MET A 49 11.42 -5.56 -2.80
C MET A 49 12.94 -5.65 -2.95
N THR A 50 13.64 -6.32 -2.00
CA THR A 50 15.08 -6.57 -2.11
C THR A 50 15.37 -7.55 -3.24
N THR A 51 14.63 -8.64 -3.34
CA THR A 51 14.76 -9.62 -4.43
C THR A 51 14.55 -8.95 -5.80
N LEU A 52 13.49 -8.13 -5.94
CA LEU A 52 13.26 -7.34 -7.16
C LEU A 52 14.49 -6.51 -7.55
N CYS A 53 15.04 -5.76 -6.58
CA CYS A 53 16.17 -4.87 -6.83
C CYS A 53 17.45 -5.64 -7.19
N ASP A 54 17.73 -6.74 -6.50
CA ASP A 54 18.92 -7.57 -6.72
C ASP A 54 18.87 -8.23 -8.10
N GLU A 55 17.73 -8.86 -8.45
CA GLU A 55 17.54 -9.52 -9.74
C GLU A 55 17.63 -8.53 -10.93
N VAL A 56 17.05 -7.34 -10.79
CA VAL A 56 17.17 -6.30 -11.82
C VAL A 56 18.61 -5.80 -11.93
N SER A 57 19.31 -5.61 -10.81
CA SER A 57 20.72 -5.18 -10.82
C SER A 57 21.64 -6.20 -11.47
N GLU A 58 21.36 -7.49 -11.33
CA GLU A 58 22.14 -8.56 -11.98
C GLU A 58 21.95 -8.62 -13.50
N LYS A 59 20.75 -8.25 -13.97
CA LYS A 59 20.35 -8.40 -15.38
C LYS A 59 20.46 -7.12 -16.20
N THR A 60 20.62 -5.96 -15.53
CA THR A 60 20.60 -4.63 -16.16
C THR A 60 21.72 -3.74 -15.65
N GLN A 61 21.70 -2.46 -16.03
CA GLN A 61 22.61 -1.42 -15.55
C GLN A 61 22.11 -0.69 -14.31
N TYR A 62 20.91 -0.99 -13.84
CA TYR A 62 20.27 -0.26 -12.72
C TYR A 62 20.81 -0.70 -11.37
N THR A 63 20.93 0.26 -10.47
CA THR A 63 21.26 0.07 -9.05
C THR A 63 20.20 0.73 -8.20
N PHE A 64 20.04 0.31 -6.95
CA PHE A 64 18.91 0.73 -6.13
C PHE A 64 19.32 1.20 -4.74
N SER A 65 18.53 2.15 -4.19
CA SER A 65 18.49 2.43 -2.76
C SER A 65 17.07 2.16 -2.25
N ILE A 66 16.94 1.25 -1.30
CA ILE A 66 15.66 0.90 -0.68
C ILE A 66 15.50 1.69 0.62
N TYR A 67 14.33 2.34 0.78
CA TYR A 67 13.91 3.11 1.96
C TYR A 67 12.73 2.44 2.63
N PRO A 68 12.96 1.52 3.59
CA PRO A 68 11.91 0.84 4.34
C PRO A 68 11.34 1.72 5.47
N ASN A 69 10.43 1.17 6.29
CA ASN A 69 9.90 1.81 7.51
C ASN A 69 9.20 3.16 7.29
N GLY A 70 8.67 3.43 6.09
CA GLY A 70 8.05 4.73 5.82
C GLY A 70 9.01 5.91 5.92
N GLN A 71 10.32 5.71 5.68
CA GLN A 71 11.33 6.77 5.74
C GLN A 71 11.02 7.92 4.78
N LEU A 72 10.32 7.65 3.68
CA LEU A 72 9.89 8.65 2.70
C LEU A 72 8.40 9.04 2.85
N GLY A 73 7.77 8.71 3.97
CA GLY A 73 6.36 9.00 4.25
C GLY A 73 5.47 7.76 4.17
N GLY A 74 4.14 7.98 4.28
CA GLY A 74 3.12 6.95 4.12
C GLY A 74 2.83 6.62 2.65
N ASN A 75 1.80 5.79 2.41
CA ASN A 75 1.45 5.38 1.06
C ASN A 75 1.11 6.57 0.15
N GLU A 76 0.32 7.52 0.66
CA GLU A 76 -0.13 8.69 -0.11
C GLU A 76 1.04 9.58 -0.52
N GLU A 77 1.99 9.84 0.38
CA GLU A 77 3.19 10.62 0.07
C GLU A 77 4.07 9.89 -0.96
N MET A 78 4.27 8.58 -0.80
CA MET A 78 5.05 7.79 -1.76
C MET A 78 4.40 7.77 -3.15
N ILE A 79 3.07 7.63 -3.25
CA ILE A 79 2.35 7.71 -4.53
C ILE A 79 2.57 9.08 -5.19
N GLN A 80 2.47 10.19 -4.42
CA GLN A 80 2.71 11.52 -4.95
C GLN A 80 4.15 11.69 -5.45
N MET A 81 5.14 11.12 -4.74
CA MET A 81 6.55 11.17 -5.16
C MET A 81 6.79 10.37 -6.43
N VAL A 82 6.16 9.18 -6.58
CA VAL A 82 6.25 8.37 -7.81
C VAL A 82 5.59 9.10 -8.98
N LYS A 83 4.40 9.68 -8.80
CA LYS A 83 3.73 10.52 -9.82
C LYS A 83 4.61 11.68 -10.29
N ALA A 84 5.38 12.26 -9.40
CA ALA A 84 6.24 13.40 -9.67
C ALA A 84 7.63 13.01 -10.22
N GLY A 85 7.93 11.72 -10.39
CA GLY A 85 9.25 11.23 -10.80
C GLY A 85 10.37 11.50 -9.78
N VAL A 86 10.02 11.76 -8.52
CA VAL A 86 10.98 11.96 -7.41
C VAL A 86 11.37 10.64 -6.75
N LEU A 87 10.49 9.67 -6.78
CA LEU A 87 10.68 8.30 -6.35
C LEU A 87 10.39 7.40 -7.56
N ASP A 88 11.28 6.45 -7.82
CA ASP A 88 11.18 5.60 -9.01
C ASP A 88 10.18 4.47 -8.81
N ILE A 89 10.28 3.74 -7.70
CA ILE A 89 9.44 2.58 -7.39
C ILE A 89 8.93 2.69 -5.95
N ALA A 90 7.68 2.36 -5.72
CA ALA A 90 7.14 2.22 -4.39
C ALA A 90 6.25 0.98 -4.26
N LYS A 91 6.28 0.34 -3.08
CA LYS A 91 5.21 -0.56 -2.68
C LYS A 91 4.19 0.22 -1.84
N VAL A 92 2.95 0.21 -2.25
CA VAL A 92 1.82 0.89 -1.61
C VAL A 92 0.60 -0.01 -1.51
N SER A 93 -0.32 0.25 -0.58
CA SER A 93 -1.59 -0.48 -0.52
C SER A 93 -2.51 -0.08 -1.67
N SER A 94 -3.20 -1.05 -2.27
CA SER A 94 -4.24 -0.79 -3.28
C SER A 94 -5.33 0.16 -2.79
N SER A 95 -5.66 0.13 -1.51
CA SER A 95 -6.62 1.05 -0.88
C SER A 95 -6.21 2.52 -0.98
N SER A 96 -4.91 2.83 -0.89
CA SER A 96 -4.42 4.20 -1.04
C SER A 96 -4.44 4.66 -2.50
N LEU A 97 -4.35 3.74 -3.46
CA LEU A 97 -4.42 4.06 -4.89
C LEU A 97 -5.83 4.48 -5.33
N GLU A 98 -6.88 4.09 -4.61
CA GLU A 98 -8.26 4.49 -4.89
C GLU A 98 -8.44 6.01 -4.94
N GLN A 99 -7.71 6.78 -4.13
CA GLN A 99 -7.77 8.23 -4.13
C GLN A 99 -7.18 8.87 -5.41
N PHE A 100 -6.34 8.13 -6.11
CA PHE A 100 -5.69 8.57 -7.35
C PHE A 100 -6.40 8.05 -8.60
N ASN A 101 -6.95 6.84 -8.52
CA ASN A 101 -7.77 6.28 -9.60
C ASN A 101 -8.89 5.39 -9.02
N PRO A 102 -10.19 5.77 -9.24
CA PRO A 102 -11.34 5.04 -8.71
C PRO A 102 -11.44 3.58 -9.14
N ALA A 103 -10.75 3.15 -10.21
CA ALA A 103 -10.76 1.75 -10.61
C ALA A 103 -10.16 0.83 -9.54
N TYR A 104 -9.24 1.34 -8.71
CA TYR A 104 -8.64 0.59 -7.60
C TYR A 104 -9.63 0.31 -6.45
N ALA A 105 -10.80 0.95 -6.42
CA ALA A 105 -11.84 0.70 -5.42
C ALA A 105 -12.27 -0.77 -5.36
N ILE A 106 -12.18 -1.51 -6.47
CA ILE A 106 -12.55 -2.93 -6.54
C ILE A 106 -11.75 -3.79 -5.55
N PHE A 107 -10.47 -3.47 -5.32
CA PHE A 107 -9.63 -4.17 -4.36
C PHE A 107 -9.98 -3.86 -2.90
N SER A 108 -10.73 -2.78 -2.66
CA SER A 108 -11.21 -2.38 -1.34
C SER A 108 -12.67 -2.74 -1.10
N LEU A 109 -13.37 -3.31 -2.09
CA LEU A 109 -14.76 -3.74 -1.91
C LEU A 109 -14.84 -4.91 -0.94
N PRO A 110 -15.70 -4.84 0.09
CA PRO A 110 -15.82 -5.92 1.06
C PRO A 110 -16.37 -7.18 0.42
N TYR A 111 -15.82 -8.33 0.84
CA TYR A 111 -16.23 -9.67 0.42
C TYR A 111 -16.25 -9.91 -1.10
N THR A 112 -15.46 -9.15 -1.86
CA THR A 112 -15.27 -9.38 -3.30
C THR A 112 -14.50 -10.66 -3.53
N PHE A 113 -13.44 -10.88 -2.76
CA PHE A 113 -12.71 -12.13 -2.76
C PHE A 113 -13.29 -13.09 -1.72
N GLN A 114 -13.70 -14.28 -2.16
CA GLN A 114 -14.42 -15.25 -1.35
C GLN A 114 -13.49 -16.21 -0.59
N SER A 115 -12.24 -16.33 -1.06
CA SER A 115 -11.20 -17.13 -0.45
C SER A 115 -9.81 -16.63 -0.88
N THR A 116 -8.77 -17.06 -0.20
CA THR A 116 -7.37 -16.79 -0.59
C THR A 116 -7.07 -17.35 -1.99
N GLU A 117 -7.59 -18.53 -2.33
CA GLU A 117 -7.42 -19.13 -3.65
C GLU A 117 -8.08 -18.31 -4.75
N HIS A 118 -9.34 -17.88 -4.53
CA HIS A 118 -10.02 -16.95 -5.44
C HIS A 118 -9.24 -15.64 -5.61
N TYR A 119 -8.73 -15.07 -4.52
CA TYR A 119 -7.92 -13.86 -4.55
C TYR A 119 -6.65 -14.04 -5.39
N PHE A 120 -5.85 -15.08 -5.12
CA PHE A 120 -4.60 -15.32 -5.86
C PHE A 120 -4.85 -15.58 -7.34
N ARG A 121 -5.87 -16.35 -7.66
CA ARG A 121 -6.23 -16.67 -9.03
C ARG A 121 -6.68 -15.42 -9.79
N THR A 122 -7.53 -14.60 -9.19
CA THR A 122 -7.95 -13.31 -9.77
C THR A 122 -6.75 -12.40 -10.01
N MET A 123 -5.88 -12.22 -9.02
CA MET A 123 -4.74 -11.33 -9.14
C MET A 123 -3.75 -11.75 -10.23
N ARG A 124 -3.63 -13.05 -10.50
CA ARG A 124 -2.71 -13.60 -11.49
C ARG A 124 -3.29 -13.68 -12.90
N GLU A 125 -4.57 -13.98 -13.03
CA GLU A 125 -5.17 -14.38 -14.30
C GLU A 125 -6.13 -13.34 -14.88
N SER A 126 -6.64 -12.39 -14.08
CA SER A 126 -7.65 -11.43 -14.49
C SER A 126 -7.11 -10.37 -15.46
N GLU A 127 -7.78 -10.24 -16.62
CA GLU A 127 -7.50 -9.16 -17.57
C GLU A 127 -7.88 -7.79 -16.96
N ALA A 128 -8.90 -7.75 -16.12
CA ALA A 128 -9.33 -6.53 -15.42
C ALA A 128 -8.23 -6.02 -14.47
N VAL A 129 -7.52 -6.90 -13.75
CA VAL A 129 -6.37 -6.52 -12.92
C VAL A 129 -5.30 -5.85 -13.76
N GLN A 130 -4.94 -6.44 -14.90
CA GLN A 130 -3.93 -5.89 -15.81
C GLN A 130 -4.36 -4.54 -16.42
N GLU A 131 -5.65 -4.37 -16.70
CA GLU A 131 -6.19 -3.10 -17.18
C GLU A 131 -6.14 -2.02 -16.09
N ILE A 132 -6.54 -2.36 -14.87
CA ILE A 132 -6.48 -1.45 -13.72
C ILE A 132 -5.03 -1.04 -13.43
N PHE A 133 -4.08 -1.96 -13.48
CA PHE A 133 -2.66 -1.67 -13.25
C PHE A 133 -2.08 -0.65 -14.23
N ARG A 134 -2.60 -0.61 -15.46
CA ARG A 134 -2.18 0.35 -16.49
C ARG A 134 -3.02 1.62 -16.52
N SER A 135 -4.15 1.65 -15.82
CA SER A 135 -5.12 2.76 -15.89
C SER A 135 -4.58 4.10 -15.34
N THR A 136 -3.49 4.06 -14.61
CA THR A 136 -2.83 5.24 -14.00
C THR A 136 -1.67 5.79 -14.81
N TYR A 137 -1.47 5.30 -16.05
CA TYR A 137 -0.38 5.75 -16.92
C TYR A 137 -0.41 7.27 -17.14
N ASP A 138 -1.57 7.82 -17.49
CA ASP A 138 -1.74 9.27 -17.69
C ASP A 138 -1.64 10.06 -16.37
N ASP A 139 -1.73 9.38 -15.23
CA ASP A 139 -1.52 9.96 -13.89
C ASP A 139 -0.04 9.97 -13.47
N GLY A 140 0.87 9.41 -14.29
CA GLY A 140 2.32 9.44 -14.10
C GLY A 140 2.91 8.22 -13.39
N PHE A 141 2.14 7.15 -13.20
CA PHE A 141 2.64 5.87 -12.68
C PHE A 141 1.87 4.68 -13.24
N ILE A 142 2.45 3.51 -13.17
CA ILE A 142 1.80 2.22 -13.47
C ILE A 142 2.13 1.22 -12.36
N ALA A 143 1.26 0.22 -12.18
CA ALA A 143 1.57 -0.94 -11.37
C ALA A 143 2.32 -1.98 -12.22
N ILE A 144 3.37 -2.56 -11.64
CA ILE A 144 4.22 -3.59 -12.27
C ILE A 144 4.10 -4.95 -11.60
N GLY A 145 3.45 -5.02 -10.44
CA GLY A 145 3.22 -6.25 -9.70
C GLY A 145 2.51 -6.02 -8.38
N TRP A 146 2.42 -7.08 -7.59
CA TRP A 146 1.71 -7.05 -6.31
C TRP A 146 2.31 -8.06 -5.33
N PHE A 147 2.04 -7.86 -4.04
CA PHE A 147 2.32 -8.82 -2.96
C PHE A 147 1.05 -9.12 -2.19
N ASP A 148 0.97 -10.32 -1.60
CA ASP A 148 -0.10 -10.66 -0.66
C ASP A 148 0.03 -9.84 0.63
N SER A 149 -1.09 -9.46 1.18
CA SER A 149 -1.18 -8.82 2.50
C SER A 149 -2.22 -9.51 3.39
N GLY A 150 -2.63 -10.72 3.04
CA GLY A 150 -3.61 -11.51 3.78
C GLY A 150 -5.02 -10.95 3.81
N ALA A 151 -5.91 -11.68 4.46
CA ALA A 151 -7.27 -11.24 4.72
C ALA A 151 -7.32 -10.26 5.89
N ARG A 152 -7.99 -9.15 5.70
CA ARG A 152 -8.14 -8.12 6.74
C ARG A 152 -9.34 -8.41 7.63
N SER A 153 -9.14 -8.23 8.92
CA SER A 153 -10.13 -8.50 9.98
C SER A 153 -10.08 -7.42 11.05
N ILE A 154 -11.11 -7.36 11.88
CA ILE A 154 -11.23 -6.33 12.93
C ILE A 154 -10.49 -6.79 14.19
N TYR A 155 -9.72 -5.89 14.79
CA TYR A 155 -9.16 -6.04 16.13
C TYR A 155 -9.42 -4.80 16.97
N THR A 156 -9.61 -5.01 18.29
CA THR A 156 -9.99 -3.93 19.20
C THR A 156 -9.20 -3.99 20.51
N THR A 157 -9.20 -2.87 21.22
CA THR A 157 -8.65 -2.76 22.58
C THR A 157 -9.61 -3.30 23.65
N LYS A 158 -10.77 -3.82 23.26
CA LYS A 158 -11.79 -4.40 24.14
C LYS A 158 -11.69 -5.91 24.18
N ASP A 159 -12.11 -6.48 25.30
CA ASP A 159 -12.24 -7.93 25.44
C ASP A 159 -13.48 -8.43 24.68
N GLY A 160 -13.36 -9.64 24.11
CA GLY A 160 -14.43 -10.33 23.40
C GLY A 160 -14.48 -10.04 21.90
N PRO A 161 -15.21 -10.88 21.15
CA PRO A 161 -15.35 -10.73 19.69
C PRO A 161 -16.28 -9.58 19.30
N CYS A 162 -16.12 -9.09 18.08
CA CYS A 162 -17.16 -8.34 17.38
C CYS A 162 -17.93 -9.33 16.51
N GLU A 163 -19.04 -9.88 17.00
CA GLU A 163 -19.81 -10.94 16.33
C GLU A 163 -20.80 -10.38 15.28
N THR A 164 -21.26 -9.16 15.51
CA THR A 164 -22.26 -8.48 14.69
C THR A 164 -21.93 -6.99 14.50
N PRO A 165 -22.55 -6.31 13.52
CA PRO A 165 -22.45 -4.86 13.36
C PRO A 165 -22.77 -4.05 14.63
N GLU A 166 -23.69 -4.52 15.48
CA GLU A 166 -24.03 -3.87 16.75
C GLU A 166 -22.84 -3.79 17.71
N ASP A 167 -21.93 -4.75 17.67
CA ASP A 167 -20.74 -4.76 18.54
C ASP A 167 -19.74 -3.66 18.18
N LEU A 168 -19.83 -3.14 16.95
CA LEU A 168 -19.02 -2.02 16.47
C LEU A 168 -19.64 -0.65 16.77
N HIS A 169 -20.89 -0.58 17.22
CA HIS A 169 -21.54 0.70 17.50
C HIS A 169 -20.79 1.52 18.56
N GLY A 170 -20.45 2.74 18.17
CA GLY A 170 -19.72 3.69 19.01
C GLY A 170 -18.22 3.44 19.09
N LEU A 171 -17.68 2.41 18.42
CA LEU A 171 -16.26 2.19 18.30
C LEU A 171 -15.69 2.99 17.15
N LYS A 172 -14.58 3.68 17.40
CA LYS A 172 -13.75 4.31 16.39
C LYS A 172 -12.78 3.27 15.85
N ILE A 173 -13.03 2.84 14.63
CA ILE A 173 -12.22 1.83 13.95
C ILE A 173 -11.35 2.52 12.90
N ARG A 174 -10.05 2.39 13.03
CA ARG A 174 -9.11 2.91 12.05
C ARG A 174 -9.28 2.19 10.71
N THR A 175 -9.26 2.97 9.64
CA THR A 175 -9.13 2.49 8.26
C THR A 175 -7.95 3.14 7.56
N GLN A 176 -7.59 2.62 6.40
CA GLN A 176 -6.80 3.37 5.43
C GLN A 176 -7.64 4.53 4.86
N GLY A 177 -7.02 5.43 4.09
CA GLY A 177 -7.67 6.59 3.47
C GLY A 177 -8.62 6.27 2.31
N SER A 178 -8.95 5.00 2.06
CA SER A 178 -9.86 4.54 1.00
C SER A 178 -11.31 4.94 1.29
N PRO A 179 -12.01 5.66 0.40
CA PRO A 179 -13.45 5.93 0.52
C PRO A 179 -14.26 4.65 0.69
N THR A 180 -13.95 3.58 -0.05
CA THR A 180 -14.62 2.28 0.04
C THR A 180 -14.44 1.62 1.40
N SER A 181 -13.23 1.65 1.99
CA SER A 181 -12.99 1.09 3.33
C SER A 181 -13.65 1.93 4.43
N ILE A 182 -13.69 3.26 4.27
CA ILE A 182 -14.40 4.17 5.20
C ILE A 182 -15.90 3.84 5.19
N GLU A 183 -16.50 3.73 4.03
CA GLU A 183 -17.91 3.37 3.88
C GLU A 183 -18.20 1.98 4.45
N MET A 184 -17.34 1.00 4.18
CA MET A 184 -17.45 -0.36 4.71
C MET A 184 -17.55 -0.37 6.25
N ILE A 185 -16.62 0.26 6.95
CA ILE A 185 -16.63 0.30 8.43
C ILE A 185 -17.87 1.03 8.95
N ASN A 186 -18.32 2.11 8.30
CA ASN A 186 -19.54 2.81 8.67
C ASN A 186 -20.78 1.92 8.47
N ASN A 187 -20.84 1.16 7.38
CA ASN A 187 -21.94 0.21 7.12
C ASN A 187 -21.90 -0.99 8.08
N MET A 188 -20.72 -1.39 8.53
CA MET A 188 -20.54 -2.38 9.59
C MET A 188 -20.86 -1.84 10.99
N GLY A 189 -21.33 -0.60 11.13
CA GLY A 189 -21.77 -0.03 12.41
C GLY A 189 -20.69 0.72 13.20
N GLY A 190 -19.43 0.65 12.80
CA GLY A 190 -18.31 1.37 13.41
C GLY A 190 -18.24 2.83 12.96
N ALA A 191 -17.43 3.64 13.63
CA ALA A 191 -17.05 4.99 13.21
C ALA A 191 -15.68 4.93 12.53
N ALA A 192 -15.66 4.94 11.19
CA ALA A 192 -14.40 4.91 10.44
C ALA A 192 -13.53 6.13 10.75
N THR A 193 -12.27 5.90 11.07
CA THR A 193 -11.30 6.93 11.45
C THR A 193 -10.03 6.76 10.60
N PRO A 194 -10.00 7.37 9.40
CA PRO A 194 -8.87 7.19 8.48
C PRO A 194 -7.59 7.83 9.02
N MET A 195 -6.49 7.09 8.96
CA MET A 195 -5.14 7.58 9.29
C MET A 195 -4.07 6.67 8.70
N SER A 196 -2.83 7.17 8.59
CA SER A 196 -1.67 6.40 8.14
C SER A 196 -1.35 5.23 9.08
N SER A 197 -0.69 4.16 8.58
CA SER A 197 -0.37 3.00 9.43
C SER A 197 0.58 3.35 10.58
N GLY A 198 1.53 4.26 10.36
CA GLY A 198 2.48 4.68 11.40
C GLY A 198 1.86 5.40 12.61
N GLU A 199 0.60 5.86 12.50
CA GLU A 199 -0.12 6.54 13.59
C GLU A 199 -0.97 5.57 14.44
N VAL A 200 -1.20 4.33 13.96
CA VAL A 200 -2.20 3.41 14.53
C VAL A 200 -1.83 2.99 15.95
N TYR A 201 -0.58 2.52 16.17
CA TYR A 201 -0.15 2.09 17.51
C TYR A 201 -0.36 3.18 18.57
N THR A 202 0.13 4.39 18.28
CA THR A 202 -0.01 5.52 19.22
C THR A 202 -1.47 5.90 19.44
N SER A 203 -2.31 5.85 18.41
CA SER A 203 -3.73 6.17 18.50
C SER A 203 -4.51 5.13 19.29
N LEU A 204 -4.18 3.83 19.16
CA LEU A 204 -4.72 2.76 20.03
C LEU A 204 -4.29 2.94 21.48
N GLN A 205 -2.99 3.20 21.72
CA GLN A 205 -2.44 3.37 23.06
C GLN A 205 -3.05 4.57 23.80
N GLN A 206 -3.34 5.66 23.08
CA GLN A 206 -3.94 6.87 23.64
C GLN A 206 -5.47 6.82 23.70
N GLY A 207 -6.12 5.77 23.17
CA GLY A 207 -7.57 5.67 23.12
C GLY A 207 -8.23 6.68 22.15
N ILE A 208 -7.48 7.18 21.16
CA ILE A 208 -8.02 8.02 20.08
C ILE A 208 -8.92 7.17 19.18
N ILE A 209 -8.53 5.92 18.96
CA ILE A 209 -9.32 4.87 18.31
C ILE A 209 -9.50 3.68 19.26
N ASP A 210 -10.59 2.95 19.08
CA ASP A 210 -10.93 1.76 19.89
C ASP A 210 -10.44 0.47 19.24
N GLY A 211 -10.13 0.50 17.96
CA GLY A 211 -9.67 -0.64 17.19
C GLY A 211 -9.24 -0.25 15.78
N ALA A 212 -8.86 -1.23 15.01
CA ALA A 212 -8.52 -1.09 13.59
C ALA A 212 -8.86 -2.37 12.83
N GLU A 213 -8.61 -2.37 11.54
CA GLU A 213 -8.74 -3.54 10.68
C GLU A 213 -7.43 -3.76 9.93
N ASN A 214 -6.96 -4.99 9.91
CA ASN A 214 -5.77 -5.43 9.19
C ASN A 214 -5.64 -6.97 9.28
N ASN A 215 -4.59 -7.52 8.64
CA ASN A 215 -4.16 -8.89 8.84
C ASN A 215 -3.49 -9.09 10.21
N GLU A 216 -3.19 -10.34 10.58
CA GLU A 216 -2.68 -10.71 11.90
C GLU A 216 -1.26 -10.20 12.18
N THR A 217 -0.44 -10.00 11.14
CA THR A 217 0.99 -9.70 11.33
C THR A 217 1.24 -8.37 12.02
N VAL A 218 0.35 -7.39 11.86
CA VAL A 218 0.46 -6.07 12.48
C VAL A 218 0.44 -6.14 14.02
N LEU A 219 -0.14 -7.20 14.58
CA LEU A 219 -0.21 -7.37 16.03
C LEU A 219 1.19 -7.50 16.64
N VAL A 220 2.11 -8.14 15.92
CA VAL A 220 3.51 -8.33 16.35
C VAL A 220 4.43 -7.34 15.64
N ASP A 221 4.39 -7.27 14.31
CA ASP A 221 5.35 -6.50 13.52
C ASP A 221 5.24 -4.99 13.72
N ASP A 222 4.02 -4.49 13.97
CA ASP A 222 3.73 -3.08 14.27
C ASP A 222 3.42 -2.85 15.77
N GLY A 223 3.50 -3.90 16.60
CA GLY A 223 3.31 -3.84 18.05
C GLY A 223 1.85 -3.62 18.51
N HIS A 224 0.86 -3.70 17.58
CA HIS A 224 -0.54 -3.44 17.96
C HIS A 224 -1.08 -4.42 18.98
N GLY A 225 -0.52 -5.64 19.09
CA GLY A 225 -0.87 -6.64 20.09
C GLY A 225 -0.56 -6.25 21.54
N GLU A 226 0.32 -5.26 21.78
CA GLU A 226 0.56 -4.73 23.12
C GLU A 226 -0.68 -4.03 23.73
N VAL A 227 -1.54 -3.49 22.86
CA VAL A 227 -2.73 -2.72 23.23
C VAL A 227 -4.04 -3.37 22.82
N ALA A 228 -4.05 -4.15 21.75
CA ALA A 228 -5.21 -4.94 21.32
C ALA A 228 -5.51 -6.08 22.30
N LYS A 229 -6.80 -6.41 22.47
CA LYS A 229 -7.29 -7.50 23.31
C LYS A 229 -7.96 -8.60 22.50
N SER A 230 -8.56 -8.25 21.39
CA SER A 230 -9.30 -9.18 20.54
C SER A 230 -8.97 -8.98 19.08
N TYR A 231 -8.93 -10.08 18.35
CA TYR A 231 -8.87 -10.14 16.89
C TYR A 231 -10.02 -11.03 16.42
N THR A 232 -10.94 -10.46 15.64
CA THR A 232 -12.14 -11.17 15.15
C THR A 232 -12.02 -11.39 13.66
N TYR A 233 -11.99 -12.64 13.23
CA TYR A 233 -11.88 -13.04 11.83
C TYR A 233 -13.13 -12.68 11.02
N THR A 234 -13.31 -11.40 10.74
CA THR A 234 -14.33 -10.90 9.81
C THR A 234 -13.94 -11.14 8.36
N GLN A 235 -12.64 -11.18 8.05
CA GLN A 235 -12.07 -11.45 6.72
C GLN A 235 -12.78 -10.68 5.61
N HIS A 236 -13.00 -9.41 5.84
CA HIS A 236 -13.89 -8.58 5.04
C HIS A 236 -13.24 -8.02 3.77
N GLN A 237 -11.91 -7.97 3.71
CA GLN A 237 -11.16 -7.47 2.54
C GLN A 237 -9.87 -8.26 2.34
N TYR A 238 -9.42 -8.27 1.06
CA TYR A 238 -8.05 -8.57 0.66
C TYR A 238 -7.55 -7.36 -0.12
N THR A 239 -6.65 -6.57 0.46
CA THR A 239 -6.12 -5.35 -0.18
C THR A 239 -4.69 -5.59 -0.58
N PRO A 240 -4.43 -6.02 -1.85
CA PRO A 240 -3.06 -6.31 -2.27
C PRO A 240 -2.14 -5.10 -2.07
N ASP A 241 -0.91 -5.40 -1.71
CA ASP A 241 0.18 -4.44 -1.76
C ASP A 241 0.67 -4.34 -3.20
N ILE A 242 0.57 -3.16 -3.80
CA ILE A 242 0.87 -2.92 -5.21
C ILE A 242 2.25 -2.30 -5.36
N VAL A 243 3.07 -2.86 -6.25
CA VAL A 243 4.35 -2.24 -6.65
C VAL A 243 4.09 -1.33 -7.84
N ILE A 244 4.32 -0.03 -7.64
CA ILE A 244 4.15 1.00 -8.67
C ILE A 244 5.50 1.56 -9.09
N VAL A 245 5.60 1.95 -10.36
CA VAL A 245 6.77 2.61 -10.94
C VAL A 245 6.37 3.92 -11.60
N SER A 246 7.22 4.96 -11.50
CA SER A 246 7.04 6.21 -12.23
C SER A 246 7.02 5.96 -13.74
N VAL A 247 6.11 6.59 -14.47
CA VAL A 247 6.08 6.52 -15.94
C VAL A 247 7.37 7.11 -16.52
N GLU A 248 7.94 8.16 -15.93
CA GLU A 248 9.22 8.74 -16.36
C GLU A 248 10.35 7.70 -16.29
N THR A 249 10.47 6.99 -15.17
CA THR A 249 11.44 5.92 -14.99
C THR A 249 11.17 4.75 -15.92
N TRP A 250 9.91 4.30 -16.03
CA TRP A 250 9.52 3.20 -16.89
C TRP A 250 9.81 3.45 -18.38
N GLU A 251 9.50 4.64 -18.87
CA GLU A 251 9.76 5.02 -20.28
C GLU A 251 11.25 5.24 -20.57
N SER A 252 12.07 5.55 -19.57
CA SER A 252 13.52 5.66 -19.73
C SER A 252 14.21 4.30 -19.94
N MET A 253 13.55 3.21 -19.52
CA MET A 253 14.06 1.85 -19.63
C MET A 253 13.92 1.33 -21.08
N SER A 254 14.91 0.52 -21.52
CA SER A 254 14.74 -0.24 -22.75
C SER A 254 13.65 -1.31 -22.58
N GLY A 255 13.04 -1.77 -23.69
CA GLY A 255 12.06 -2.85 -23.61
C GLY A 255 12.63 -4.15 -23.01
N ALA A 256 13.93 -4.38 -23.12
CA ALA A 256 14.60 -5.52 -22.47
C ALA A 256 14.74 -5.32 -20.96
N ASP A 257 15.02 -4.08 -20.51
CA ASP A 257 15.10 -3.77 -19.09
C ASP A 257 13.70 -3.80 -18.44
N GLN A 258 12.67 -3.29 -19.12
CA GLN A 258 11.27 -3.40 -18.67
C GLN A 258 10.87 -4.86 -18.48
N GLN A 259 11.23 -5.75 -19.42
CA GLN A 259 10.96 -7.18 -19.29
C GLN A 259 11.73 -7.80 -18.12
N ALA A 260 12.99 -7.40 -17.91
CA ALA A 260 13.78 -7.87 -16.77
C ALA A 260 13.15 -7.46 -15.43
N VAL A 261 12.56 -6.27 -15.33
CA VAL A 261 11.81 -5.82 -14.14
C VAL A 261 10.55 -6.67 -13.92
N LEU A 262 9.80 -6.97 -14.98
CA LEU A 262 8.59 -7.81 -14.86
C LEU A 262 8.93 -9.26 -14.48
N ASP A 263 9.99 -9.83 -15.09
CA ASP A 263 10.45 -11.18 -14.74
C ASP A 263 10.96 -11.23 -13.28
N ALA A 264 11.64 -10.19 -12.81
CA ALA A 264 12.10 -10.09 -11.43
C ALA A 264 10.94 -9.90 -10.42
N MET A 265 9.80 -9.36 -10.85
CA MET A 265 8.60 -9.29 -10.00
C MET A 265 8.03 -10.67 -9.68
N ASP A 266 8.13 -11.65 -10.60
CA ASP A 266 7.69 -13.03 -10.34
C ASP A 266 8.58 -13.67 -9.26
N ASP A 267 9.91 -13.53 -9.37
CA ASP A 267 10.87 -14.01 -8.38
C ASP A 267 10.67 -13.31 -7.01
N ALA A 268 10.42 -12.01 -7.05
CA ALA A 268 10.12 -11.19 -5.86
C ALA A 268 8.82 -11.64 -5.16
N TRP A 269 7.80 -11.99 -5.94
CA TRP A 269 6.54 -12.51 -5.42
C TRP A 269 6.75 -13.85 -4.71
N GLU A 270 7.51 -14.78 -5.31
CA GLU A 270 7.81 -16.07 -4.71
C GLU A 270 8.59 -15.92 -3.38
N ALA A 271 9.60 -15.06 -3.36
CA ALA A 271 10.39 -14.79 -2.15
C ALA A 271 9.55 -14.13 -1.04
N HIS A 272 8.64 -13.23 -1.41
CA HIS A 272 7.68 -12.63 -0.49
C HIS A 272 6.75 -13.69 0.10
N GLU A 273 6.14 -14.53 -0.74
CA GLU A 273 5.16 -15.52 -0.32
C GLU A 273 5.77 -16.60 0.59
N GLU A 274 6.97 -17.08 0.28
CA GLU A 274 7.71 -18.00 1.16
C GLU A 274 7.88 -17.39 2.56
N LYS A 275 8.30 -16.12 2.61
CA LYS A 275 8.49 -15.40 3.87
C LYS A 275 7.18 -15.09 4.58
N TRP A 276 6.11 -14.81 3.84
CA TRP A 276 4.77 -14.56 4.36
C TRP A 276 4.24 -15.77 5.12
N LEU A 277 4.29 -16.95 4.50
CA LEU A 277 3.86 -18.20 5.12
C LEU A 277 4.66 -18.52 6.40
N GLU A 278 5.97 -18.20 6.41
CA GLU A 278 6.81 -18.37 7.61
C GLU A 278 6.37 -17.50 8.78
N ILE A 279 5.97 -16.24 8.51
CA ILE A 279 5.76 -15.26 9.58
C ILE A 279 4.34 -15.24 10.12
N VAL A 280 3.30 -15.58 9.34
CA VAL A 280 1.90 -15.48 9.76
C VAL A 280 1.63 -16.30 11.01
N ASP A 281 1.96 -17.59 11.00
CA ASP A 281 1.76 -18.47 12.17
C ASP A 281 2.56 -18.00 13.38
N ARG A 282 3.81 -17.59 13.18
CA ARG A 282 4.65 -17.03 14.25
C ARG A 282 4.04 -15.77 14.88
N ASN A 283 3.50 -14.89 14.05
CA ASN A 283 2.89 -13.64 14.53
C ASN A 283 1.56 -13.89 15.25
N ILE A 284 0.76 -14.86 14.81
CA ILE A 284 -0.43 -15.31 15.54
C ILE A 284 -0.05 -15.82 16.94
N GLU A 285 0.95 -16.69 17.05
CA GLU A 285 1.42 -17.20 18.35
C GLU A 285 2.00 -16.06 19.21
N GLY A 286 2.81 -15.17 18.64
CA GLY A 286 3.35 -14.00 19.35
C GLY A 286 2.25 -13.08 19.86
N ALA A 287 1.20 -12.83 19.08
CA ALA A 287 0.06 -12.03 19.53
C ALA A 287 -0.72 -12.70 20.67
N ARG A 288 -0.86 -14.05 20.66
CA ARG A 288 -1.45 -14.80 21.78
C ARG A 288 -0.62 -14.67 23.03
N GLU A 289 0.70 -14.73 22.94
CA GLU A 289 1.61 -14.50 24.06
C GLU A 289 1.48 -13.08 24.65
N MET A 290 1.20 -12.07 23.81
CA MET A 290 0.86 -10.70 24.22
C MET A 290 -0.52 -10.60 24.90
N GLY A 291 -1.36 -11.66 24.81
CA GLY A 291 -2.68 -11.73 25.42
C GLY A 291 -3.84 -11.45 24.47
N VAL A 292 -3.59 -11.30 23.18
CA VAL A 292 -4.66 -11.11 22.17
C VAL A 292 -5.45 -12.42 22.01
N GLN A 293 -6.78 -12.31 22.08
CA GLN A 293 -7.70 -13.43 21.87
C GLN A 293 -8.20 -13.42 20.43
N PHE A 294 -8.13 -14.57 19.75
CA PHE A 294 -8.59 -14.74 18.37
C PHE A 294 -9.94 -15.44 18.33
N TYR A 295 -10.88 -14.87 17.57
CA TYR A 295 -12.26 -15.34 17.48
C TYR A 295 -12.66 -15.61 16.02
N THR A 296 -13.24 -16.77 15.79
CA THR A 296 -13.91 -17.12 14.53
C THR A 296 -15.41 -16.93 14.73
N ILE A 297 -16.06 -16.26 13.79
CA ILE A 297 -17.47 -15.87 13.86
C ILE A 297 -18.23 -16.30 12.60
N ASP A 298 -19.57 -16.26 12.67
CA ASP A 298 -20.40 -16.21 11.47
C ASP A 298 -20.30 -14.80 10.84
N LYS A 299 -19.80 -14.73 9.61
CA LYS A 299 -19.59 -13.47 8.90
C LYS A 299 -20.87 -12.93 8.24
N THR A 300 -21.94 -13.71 8.20
CA THR A 300 -23.21 -13.36 7.52
C THR A 300 -23.73 -11.99 7.90
N PRO A 301 -23.78 -11.58 9.18
CA PRO A 301 -24.29 -10.24 9.55
C PRO A 301 -23.45 -9.09 8.95
N PHE A 302 -22.14 -9.26 8.86
CA PHE A 302 -21.23 -8.26 8.26
C PHE A 302 -21.37 -8.23 6.74
N ILE A 303 -21.49 -9.39 6.09
CA ILE A 303 -21.72 -9.49 4.64
C ILE A 303 -23.04 -8.77 4.27
N GLU A 304 -24.11 -8.99 5.02
CA GLU A 304 -25.39 -8.33 4.81
C GLU A 304 -25.33 -6.82 5.00
N ALA A 305 -24.58 -6.36 6.00
CA ALA A 305 -24.44 -4.93 6.30
C ALA A 305 -23.74 -4.14 5.17
N VAL A 306 -22.88 -4.76 4.40
CA VAL A 306 -22.10 -4.13 3.32
C VAL A 306 -22.56 -4.51 1.91
N ALA A 307 -23.60 -5.30 1.77
CA ALA A 307 -24.05 -5.84 0.49
C ALA A 307 -24.40 -4.76 -0.56
N SER A 308 -24.83 -3.56 -0.15
CA SER A 308 -25.15 -2.46 -1.06
C SER A 308 -23.90 -1.92 -1.77
N GLN A 309 -22.72 -1.95 -1.15
CA GLN A 309 -21.51 -1.36 -1.72
C GLN A 309 -21.08 -1.99 -3.04
N GLN A 310 -21.21 -3.32 -3.17
CA GLN A 310 -20.90 -4.00 -4.43
C GLN A 310 -21.88 -3.59 -5.54
N GLN A 311 -23.15 -3.40 -5.20
CA GLN A 311 -24.19 -2.95 -6.16
C GLN A 311 -23.92 -1.51 -6.60
N GLU A 312 -23.60 -0.63 -5.66
CA GLU A 312 -23.28 0.78 -5.93
C GLU A 312 -22.01 0.92 -6.79
N PHE A 313 -20.97 0.14 -6.49
CA PHE A 313 -19.78 0.08 -7.31
C PHE A 313 -20.10 -0.34 -8.76
N CYS A 314 -20.85 -1.41 -8.95
CA CYS A 314 -21.25 -1.87 -10.28
C CYS A 314 -22.16 -0.86 -11.01
N ALA A 315 -23.01 -0.12 -10.28
CA ALA A 315 -23.90 0.88 -10.86
C ALA A 315 -23.18 2.17 -11.26
N ALA A 316 -22.00 2.46 -10.69
CA ALA A 316 -21.26 3.68 -10.91
C ALA A 316 -20.72 3.80 -12.35
N SER A 317 -20.31 2.69 -12.98
CA SER A 317 -19.87 2.67 -14.38
C SER A 317 -20.00 1.29 -14.99
N LYS A 318 -19.97 1.24 -16.35
CA LYS A 318 -19.93 -0.03 -17.08
C LYS A 318 -18.62 -0.79 -16.86
N ASP A 319 -17.52 -0.08 -16.70
CA ASP A 319 -16.23 -0.69 -16.46
C ASP A 319 -16.17 -1.31 -15.08
N ASN A 320 -16.72 -0.65 -14.05
CA ASN A 320 -16.83 -1.23 -12.71
C ASN A 320 -17.64 -2.53 -12.72
N ALA A 321 -18.77 -2.54 -13.42
CA ALA A 321 -19.59 -3.76 -13.55
C ALA A 321 -18.83 -4.88 -14.28
N ARG A 322 -18.07 -4.53 -15.31
CA ARG A 322 -17.24 -5.48 -16.06
C ARG A 322 -16.09 -6.02 -15.20
N TYR A 323 -15.37 -5.17 -14.48
CA TYR A 323 -14.29 -5.58 -13.57
C TYR A 323 -14.81 -6.51 -12.47
N PHE A 324 -15.93 -6.16 -11.86
CA PHE A 324 -16.54 -6.99 -10.84
C PHE A 324 -17.00 -8.36 -11.38
N ALA A 325 -17.60 -8.39 -12.58
CA ALA A 325 -17.98 -9.65 -13.22
C ALA A 325 -16.75 -10.51 -13.59
N ASP A 326 -15.66 -9.88 -14.05
CA ASP A 326 -14.39 -10.56 -14.33
C ASP A 326 -13.83 -11.19 -13.05
N PHE A 327 -13.75 -10.45 -11.95
CA PHE A 327 -13.27 -10.97 -10.66
C PHE A 327 -14.09 -12.18 -10.20
N LEU A 328 -15.41 -12.10 -10.27
CA LEU A 328 -16.31 -13.21 -9.87
C LEU A 328 -16.19 -14.44 -10.78
N SER A 329 -15.65 -14.31 -12.00
CA SER A 329 -15.47 -15.44 -12.91
C SER A 329 -14.40 -16.43 -12.45
N TYR A 330 -13.56 -16.05 -11.49
CA TYR A 330 -12.50 -16.87 -10.89
C TYR A 330 -12.93 -17.58 -9.60
N VAL A 331 -14.18 -17.40 -9.17
CA VAL A 331 -14.78 -18.20 -8.07
C VAL A 331 -14.97 -19.64 -8.56
N ASP A 332 -14.57 -20.63 -7.77
CA ASP A 332 -14.77 -22.07 -8.06
C ASP A 332 -16.23 -22.50 -7.91
#